data_cc4115c26bcd17f787e259c4534869af
#
_entry.id   cc4115c26bcd17f787e259c4534869af
#
_cell.length_a   1.000
_cell.length_b   1.000
_cell.length_c   1.000
_cell.angle_alpha   90.00
_cell.angle_beta   90.00
_cell.angle_gamma   90.00
#
_symmetry.space_group_name_H-M   'P 1'
#
loop_
_entity.id
_entity.type
_entity.pdbx_description
1 polymer ?
#
loop_
_entity_poly.entity_id
_entity_poly.type
_entity_poly.pdbx_seq_one_letter_code
_entity_poly.pdbx_strand_id
1 'polypeptide(L)'
;MQIKQFFDKESSTYTYLIISVQKNAAIIDPVFDQIPTYSKLIHELNINLDYSIDTHIHADHRSASGQLKKDFGCTTINGSKKANSSMQTICHHEAILLDEIEIKAIFTPGHTDDSFCFLVSATEPNIVFTGDTLLIRGNGRTDFQNGNPDELYDSITNELFTLDEQTIVYPGHDYNGNTSSTIFEEKNFNPRMANKTKKEFIQIMNSLDLPSPKLMDVVIPLNENSGLDI
;
A
#
# COMPACT_ATOMS: atom_id res chain seq x y z
N MET A 1 -19.85 -2.32 3.34
CA MET A 1 -18.40 -2.56 3.39
C MET A 1 -17.89 -2.46 4.82
N GLN A 2 -16.89 -3.25 5.22
CA GLN A 2 -16.14 -3.12 6.48
C GLN A 2 -14.65 -3.08 6.15
N ILE A 3 -13.87 -2.34 6.96
CA ILE A 3 -12.41 -2.35 6.88
C ILE A 3 -11.86 -2.78 8.24
N LYS A 4 -10.91 -3.71 8.23
CA LYS A 4 -10.10 -4.08 9.39
C LYS A 4 -8.67 -3.65 9.14
N GLN A 5 -8.08 -2.94 10.08
CA GLN A 5 -6.69 -2.50 10.06
C GLN A 5 -5.90 -3.34 11.05
N PHE A 6 -4.79 -3.90 10.59
CA PHE A 6 -3.83 -4.63 11.42
C PHE A 6 -2.53 -3.84 11.46
N PHE A 7 -1.79 -3.98 12.53
CA PHE A 7 -0.50 -3.32 12.67
C PHE A 7 0.57 -4.35 13.03
N ASP A 8 1.58 -4.46 12.18
CA ASP A 8 2.80 -5.19 12.50
C ASP A 8 3.81 -4.28 13.18
N LYS A 9 4.22 -4.67 14.40
CA LYS A 9 5.10 -3.83 15.23
C LYS A 9 6.55 -3.86 14.78
N GLU A 10 7.00 -4.94 14.13
CA GLU A 10 8.39 -5.11 13.75
C GLU A 10 8.74 -4.26 12.54
N SER A 11 7.88 -4.25 11.53
CA SER A 11 8.03 -3.42 10.33
C SER A 11 7.35 -2.06 10.43
N SER A 12 6.45 -1.86 11.42
CA SER A 12 5.55 -0.70 11.53
C SER A 12 4.57 -0.58 10.36
N THR A 13 4.23 -1.73 9.76
CA THR A 13 3.35 -1.83 8.59
C THR A 13 1.90 -1.93 9.00
N TYR A 14 1.03 -1.25 8.26
CA TYR A 14 -0.41 -1.47 8.27
C TYR A 14 -0.84 -2.40 7.15
N THR A 15 -1.62 -3.42 7.51
CA THR A 15 -2.36 -4.27 6.58
C THR A 15 -3.85 -3.94 6.67
N TYR A 16 -4.55 -3.94 5.54
CA TYR A 16 -5.98 -3.63 5.49
C TYR A 16 -6.77 -4.77 4.88
N LEU A 17 -7.84 -5.22 5.56
CA LEU A 17 -8.78 -6.20 5.03
C LEU A 17 -10.11 -5.50 4.74
N ILE A 18 -10.45 -5.40 3.46
CA ILE A 18 -11.70 -4.85 2.94
C ILE A 18 -12.69 -5.99 2.80
N ILE A 19 -13.86 -5.88 3.41
CA ILE A 19 -14.88 -6.94 3.41
C ILE A 19 -16.17 -6.36 2.83
N SER A 20 -16.70 -7.00 1.79
CA SER A 20 -17.98 -6.66 1.18
C SER A 20 -19.17 -7.09 2.06
N VAL A 21 -20.36 -6.67 1.71
CA VAL A 21 -21.60 -7.15 2.37
C VAL A 21 -21.81 -8.65 2.15
N GLN A 22 -21.34 -9.19 1.04
CA GLN A 22 -21.47 -10.59 0.65
C GLN A 22 -20.39 -11.49 1.27
N LYS A 23 -19.49 -10.93 2.10
CA LYS A 23 -18.38 -11.63 2.76
C LYS A 23 -17.20 -11.99 1.84
N ASN A 24 -17.13 -11.45 0.64
CA ASN A 24 -15.93 -11.47 -0.17
C ASN A 24 -14.96 -10.39 0.33
N ALA A 25 -13.65 -10.65 0.22
CA ALA A 25 -12.66 -9.74 0.78
C ALA A 25 -11.41 -9.58 -0.10
N ALA A 26 -10.79 -8.40 0.06
CA ALA A 26 -9.44 -8.11 -0.43
C ALA A 26 -8.55 -7.69 0.74
N ILE A 27 -7.33 -8.21 0.79
CA ILE A 27 -6.32 -7.82 1.77
C ILE A 27 -5.22 -7.02 1.07
N ILE A 28 -4.79 -5.91 1.67
CA ILE A 28 -3.76 -5.01 1.14
C ILE A 28 -2.55 -5.03 2.06
N ASP A 29 -1.35 -5.18 1.50
CA ASP A 29 -0.05 -5.23 2.15
C ASP A 29 0.02 -6.23 3.32
N PRO A 30 -0.30 -7.52 3.10
CA PRO A 30 -0.29 -8.50 4.17
C PRO A 30 1.14 -8.92 4.55
N VAL A 31 1.46 -8.85 5.85
CA VAL A 31 2.75 -9.25 6.43
C VAL A 31 2.77 -10.74 6.71
N PHE A 32 3.84 -11.45 6.32
CA PHE A 32 3.95 -12.92 6.41
C PHE A 32 3.77 -13.44 7.84
N ASP A 33 4.38 -12.81 8.82
CA ASP A 33 4.34 -13.25 10.21
C ASP A 33 2.95 -13.06 10.86
N GLN A 34 2.07 -12.28 10.21
CA GLN A 34 0.70 -12.04 10.65
C GLN A 34 -0.33 -13.02 10.03
N ILE A 35 0.09 -13.98 9.18
CA ILE A 35 -0.80 -14.97 8.56
C ILE A 35 -1.73 -15.66 9.58
N PRO A 36 -1.25 -16.09 10.77
CA PRO A 36 -2.16 -16.73 11.76
C PRO A 36 -3.29 -15.80 12.20
N THR A 37 -3.02 -14.49 12.32
CA THR A 37 -4.02 -13.47 12.68
C THR A 37 -5.06 -13.31 11.58
N TYR A 38 -4.62 -13.19 10.32
CA TYR A 38 -5.51 -13.06 9.17
C TYR A 38 -6.39 -14.31 9.00
N SER A 39 -5.77 -15.50 9.02
CA SER A 39 -6.47 -16.79 8.86
C SER A 39 -7.53 -16.98 9.94
N LYS A 40 -7.19 -16.69 11.20
CA LYS A 40 -8.15 -16.74 12.30
C LYS A 40 -9.37 -15.88 12.03
N LEU A 41 -9.17 -14.60 11.65
CA LEU A 41 -10.28 -13.68 11.40
C LEU A 41 -11.11 -14.08 10.18
N ILE A 42 -10.46 -14.53 9.09
CA ILE A 42 -11.12 -15.02 7.88
C ILE A 42 -12.08 -16.17 8.23
N HIS A 43 -11.61 -17.15 9.01
CA HIS A 43 -12.44 -18.27 9.44
C HIS A 43 -13.55 -17.85 10.41
N GLU A 44 -13.25 -17.03 11.43
CA GLU A 44 -14.24 -16.59 12.42
C GLU A 44 -15.41 -15.81 11.78
N LEU A 45 -15.11 -14.97 10.78
CA LEU A 45 -16.12 -14.16 10.10
C LEU A 45 -16.74 -14.85 8.88
N ASN A 46 -16.28 -16.08 8.55
CA ASN A 46 -16.68 -16.82 7.35
C ASN A 46 -16.55 -15.96 6.08
N ILE A 47 -15.32 -15.45 5.87
CA ILE A 47 -14.96 -14.59 4.75
C ILE A 47 -14.38 -15.44 3.62
N ASN A 48 -14.72 -15.12 2.38
CA ASN A 48 -14.04 -15.60 1.18
C ASN A 48 -12.97 -14.56 0.78
N LEU A 49 -11.70 -14.91 0.81
CA LEU A 49 -10.61 -14.03 0.39
C LEU A 49 -10.41 -14.14 -1.12
N ASP A 50 -10.83 -13.13 -1.88
CA ASP A 50 -10.73 -13.12 -3.34
C ASP A 50 -9.40 -12.54 -3.83
N TYR A 51 -8.88 -11.52 -3.13
CA TYR A 51 -7.68 -10.81 -3.55
C TYR A 51 -6.69 -10.59 -2.42
N SER A 52 -5.40 -10.72 -2.74
CA SER A 52 -4.27 -10.25 -1.93
C SER A 52 -3.45 -9.29 -2.78
N ILE A 53 -3.30 -8.05 -2.32
CA ILE A 53 -2.78 -6.93 -3.07
C ILE A 53 -1.55 -6.40 -2.35
N ASP A 54 -0.42 -6.27 -3.05
CA ASP A 54 0.75 -5.55 -2.56
C ASP A 54 0.82 -4.19 -3.28
N THR A 55 0.93 -3.09 -2.52
CA THR A 55 1.02 -1.73 -3.08
C THR A 55 2.31 -1.52 -3.87
N HIS A 56 3.38 -2.21 -3.48
CA HIS A 56 4.70 -2.21 -4.11
C HIS A 56 5.51 -3.44 -3.66
N ILE A 57 6.71 -3.64 -4.17
CA ILE A 57 7.63 -4.65 -3.64
C ILE A 57 8.25 -4.12 -2.34
N HIS A 58 7.80 -4.65 -1.20
CA HIS A 58 8.26 -4.25 0.14
C HIS A 58 9.72 -4.64 0.41
N ALA A 59 10.46 -3.77 1.11
CA ALA A 59 11.86 -3.98 1.50
C ALA A 59 12.05 -4.19 3.02
N ASP A 60 11.00 -4.02 3.80
CA ASP A 60 11.00 -4.02 5.26
C ASP A 60 10.39 -5.27 5.87
N HIS A 61 9.50 -5.96 5.15
CA HIS A 61 8.87 -7.20 5.58
C HIS A 61 8.65 -8.17 4.41
N ARG A 62 8.47 -9.45 4.73
CA ARG A 62 8.05 -10.48 3.77
C ARG A 62 6.54 -10.38 3.54
N SER A 63 6.09 -10.30 2.30
CA SER A 63 4.67 -10.34 1.95
C SER A 63 4.06 -11.72 2.21
N ALA A 64 2.80 -11.74 2.67
CA ALA A 64 2.02 -12.95 2.85
C ALA A 64 1.26 -13.38 1.58
N SER A 65 1.24 -12.57 0.52
CA SER A 65 0.36 -12.74 -0.65
C SER A 65 0.42 -14.13 -1.26
N GLY A 66 1.60 -14.69 -1.47
CA GLY A 66 1.75 -16.03 -2.05
C GLY A 66 1.28 -17.15 -1.12
N GLN A 67 1.47 -17.01 0.19
CA GLN A 67 0.99 -18.01 1.15
C GLN A 67 -0.54 -17.93 1.29
N LEU A 68 -1.13 -16.72 1.34
CA LEU A 68 -2.57 -16.54 1.35
C LEU A 68 -3.23 -17.11 0.07
N LYS A 69 -2.58 -16.98 -1.09
CA LYS A 69 -3.02 -17.65 -2.31
C LYS A 69 -3.04 -19.16 -2.17
N LYS A 70 -2.02 -19.77 -1.54
CA LYS A 70 -1.99 -21.23 -1.30
C LYS A 70 -3.09 -21.68 -0.34
N ASP A 71 -3.34 -20.89 0.71
CA ASP A 71 -4.24 -21.28 1.80
C ASP A 71 -5.72 -21.02 1.46
N PHE A 72 -6.01 -19.93 0.72
CA PHE A 72 -7.39 -19.47 0.45
C PHE A 72 -7.76 -19.44 -1.04
N GLY A 73 -6.81 -19.67 -1.96
CA GLY A 73 -7.08 -19.66 -3.40
C GLY A 73 -7.25 -18.26 -4.00
N CYS A 74 -6.92 -17.19 -3.28
CA CYS A 74 -7.09 -15.82 -3.73
C CYS A 74 -6.19 -15.46 -4.93
N THR A 75 -6.57 -14.42 -5.66
CA THR A 75 -5.74 -13.83 -6.71
C THR A 75 -4.74 -12.87 -6.08
N THR A 76 -3.45 -13.02 -6.39
CA THR A 76 -2.42 -12.07 -5.97
C THR A 76 -2.24 -10.99 -7.03
N ILE A 77 -2.21 -9.72 -6.60
CA ILE A 77 -2.09 -8.54 -7.46
C ILE A 77 -0.89 -7.70 -7.01
N ASN A 78 -0.10 -7.25 -7.99
CA ASN A 78 1.04 -6.37 -7.77
C ASN A 78 1.29 -5.52 -9.03
N GLY A 79 1.79 -4.30 -8.87
CA GLY A 79 2.13 -3.39 -9.97
C GLY A 79 3.45 -3.69 -10.68
N SER A 80 4.29 -4.54 -10.11
CA SER A 80 5.64 -4.78 -10.59
C SER A 80 5.68 -5.55 -11.91
N LYS A 81 6.41 -5.01 -12.88
CA LYS A 81 6.75 -5.71 -14.12
C LYS A 81 7.72 -6.88 -13.92
N LYS A 82 8.36 -6.96 -12.76
CA LYS A 82 9.28 -8.04 -12.36
C LYS A 82 8.56 -9.18 -11.66
N ALA A 83 7.28 -9.00 -11.32
CA ALA A 83 6.46 -10.03 -10.70
C ALA A 83 6.45 -11.29 -11.57
N ASN A 84 6.54 -12.46 -10.92
CA ASN A 84 6.52 -13.71 -11.66
C ASN A 84 5.12 -13.99 -12.24
N SER A 85 5.03 -14.96 -13.16
CA SER A 85 3.78 -15.30 -13.87
C SER A 85 2.63 -15.80 -12.97
N SER A 86 2.86 -15.97 -11.67
CA SER A 86 1.84 -16.38 -10.69
C SER A 86 1.03 -15.20 -10.13
N MET A 87 1.50 -13.97 -10.36
CA MET A 87 0.84 -12.73 -9.94
C MET A 87 0.11 -12.07 -11.12
N GLN A 88 -1.04 -11.50 -10.84
CA GLN A 88 -1.71 -10.62 -11.79
C GLN A 88 -1.10 -9.23 -11.67
N THR A 89 -0.61 -8.69 -12.79
CA THR A 89 -0.21 -7.28 -12.85
C THR A 89 -1.42 -6.39 -13.00
N ILE A 90 -1.36 -5.17 -12.47
CA ILE A 90 -2.41 -4.17 -12.59
C ILE A 90 -1.90 -2.93 -13.30
N CYS A 91 -2.77 -2.28 -14.07
CA CYS A 91 -2.47 -1.03 -14.78
C CYS A 91 -3.08 0.18 -14.08
N HIS A 92 -2.52 1.35 -14.37
CA HIS A 92 -3.08 2.63 -13.92
C HIS A 92 -4.54 2.77 -14.34
N HIS A 93 -5.41 3.12 -13.37
CA HIS A 93 -6.86 3.24 -13.49
C HIS A 93 -7.62 1.92 -13.75
N GLU A 94 -6.95 0.78 -13.74
CA GLU A 94 -7.64 -0.51 -13.75
C GLU A 94 -8.39 -0.71 -12.42
N ALA A 95 -9.55 -1.34 -12.49
CA ALA A 95 -10.39 -1.60 -11.33
C ALA A 95 -10.41 -3.09 -10.98
N ILE A 96 -10.26 -3.39 -9.69
CA ILE A 96 -10.54 -4.68 -9.09
C ILE A 96 -11.98 -4.63 -8.57
N LEU A 97 -12.81 -5.56 -8.98
CA LEU A 97 -14.20 -5.63 -8.54
C LEU A 97 -14.32 -6.64 -7.39
N LEU A 98 -14.75 -6.16 -6.25
CA LEU A 98 -15.06 -6.95 -5.07
C LEU A 98 -16.55 -6.77 -4.75
N ASP A 99 -17.41 -7.58 -5.39
CA ASP A 99 -18.87 -7.42 -5.39
C ASP A 99 -19.29 -6.00 -5.83
N GLU A 100 -19.92 -5.24 -4.93
CA GLU A 100 -20.33 -3.85 -5.15
C GLU A 100 -19.20 -2.82 -4.97
N ILE A 101 -18.01 -3.28 -4.55
CA ILE A 101 -16.88 -2.40 -4.24
C ILE A 101 -15.95 -2.36 -5.45
N GLU A 102 -15.74 -1.18 -6.01
CA GLU A 102 -14.68 -0.90 -6.97
C GLU A 102 -13.43 -0.43 -6.24
N ILE A 103 -12.32 -1.15 -6.42
CA ILE A 103 -10.98 -0.79 -5.91
C ILE A 103 -10.15 -0.38 -7.12
N LYS A 104 -9.98 0.93 -7.33
CA LYS A 104 -9.30 1.51 -8.47
C LYS A 104 -7.81 1.66 -8.19
N ALA A 105 -6.97 1.10 -9.05
CA ALA A 105 -5.52 1.24 -8.98
C ALA A 105 -5.06 2.59 -9.55
N ILE A 106 -4.20 3.30 -8.82
CA ILE A 106 -3.58 4.56 -9.21
C ILE A 106 -2.07 4.34 -9.20
N PHE A 107 -1.43 4.36 -10.36
CA PHE A 107 0.03 4.26 -10.45
C PHE A 107 0.68 5.51 -9.87
N THR A 108 1.52 5.34 -8.86
CA THR A 108 2.13 6.42 -8.08
C THR A 108 3.63 6.15 -7.83
N PRO A 109 4.44 6.11 -8.91
CA PRO A 109 5.87 5.84 -8.78
C PRO A 109 6.58 6.92 -7.99
N GLY A 110 7.74 6.55 -7.43
CA GLY A 110 8.63 7.50 -6.77
C GLY A 110 9.17 7.02 -5.43
N HIS A 111 8.37 6.34 -4.57
CA HIS A 111 8.93 5.54 -3.48
C HIS A 111 9.66 4.32 -4.05
N THR A 112 8.97 3.57 -4.89
CA THR A 112 9.52 2.56 -5.79
C THR A 112 9.01 2.81 -7.20
N ASP A 113 9.61 2.18 -8.22
CA ASP A 113 9.19 2.28 -9.63
C ASP A 113 7.90 1.48 -9.92
N ASP A 114 7.44 0.67 -8.98
CA ASP A 114 6.24 -0.18 -9.08
C ASP A 114 5.12 0.19 -8.11
N SER A 115 5.21 1.34 -7.43
CA SER A 115 4.23 1.77 -6.43
C SER A 115 2.86 2.08 -7.00
N PHE A 116 1.82 1.60 -6.32
CA PHE A 116 0.41 1.90 -6.58
C PHE A 116 -0.32 2.32 -5.30
N CYS A 117 -1.27 3.22 -5.45
CA CYS A 117 -2.32 3.48 -4.47
C CYS A 117 -3.64 2.85 -4.92
N PHE A 118 -4.53 2.54 -3.97
CA PHE A 118 -5.81 1.90 -4.27
C PHE A 118 -6.96 2.74 -3.70
N LEU A 119 -7.79 3.29 -4.60
CA LEU A 119 -8.93 4.15 -4.26
C LEU A 119 -10.22 3.31 -4.21
N VAL A 120 -10.95 3.42 -3.11
CA VAL A 120 -12.29 2.84 -2.93
C VAL A 120 -13.30 3.97 -2.83
N SER A 121 -14.23 4.01 -3.78
CA SER A 121 -15.28 5.04 -3.89
C SER A 121 -16.68 4.54 -3.47
N ALA A 122 -16.75 3.36 -2.84
CA ALA A 122 -18.00 2.76 -2.38
C ALA A 122 -18.55 3.35 -1.07
N THR A 123 -17.87 4.37 -0.51
CA THR A 123 -18.22 5.03 0.74
C THR A 123 -18.18 6.55 0.60
N GLU A 124 -18.86 7.25 1.49
CA GLU A 124 -18.68 8.68 1.71
C GLU A 124 -18.21 8.90 3.15
N PRO A 125 -17.00 9.45 3.35
CA PRO A 125 -16.03 9.85 2.32
C PRO A 125 -15.36 8.64 1.61
N ASN A 126 -14.76 8.90 0.43
CA ASN A 126 -13.89 7.94 -0.27
C ASN A 126 -12.69 7.54 0.62
N ILE A 127 -12.05 6.42 0.27
CA ILE A 127 -10.90 5.89 0.99
C ILE A 127 -9.77 5.62 -0.01
N VAL A 128 -8.55 5.99 0.31
CA VAL A 128 -7.36 5.65 -0.48
C VAL A 128 -6.31 4.97 0.39
N PHE A 129 -5.88 3.79 -0.03
CA PHE A 129 -4.74 3.06 0.54
C PHE A 129 -3.49 3.50 -0.23
N THR A 130 -2.58 4.17 0.43
CA THR A 130 -1.50 4.90 -0.22
C THR A 130 -0.15 4.19 -0.21
N GLY A 131 -0.08 2.99 0.40
CA GLY A 131 1.22 2.35 0.60
C GLY A 131 2.22 3.35 1.17
N ASP A 132 3.41 3.40 0.60
CA ASP A 132 4.44 4.35 0.99
C ASP A 132 4.54 5.59 0.09
N THR A 133 3.61 5.75 -0.85
CA THR A 133 3.55 7.00 -1.64
C THR A 133 3.26 8.20 -0.74
N LEU A 134 2.26 8.11 0.14
CA LEU A 134 1.88 9.16 1.08
C LEU A 134 1.65 8.56 2.46
N LEU A 135 2.40 9.04 3.46
CA LEU A 135 2.26 8.67 4.87
C LEU A 135 1.63 9.82 5.66
N ILE A 136 1.19 9.54 6.87
CA ILE A 136 0.66 10.59 7.76
C ILE A 136 1.80 11.52 8.16
N ARG A 137 1.73 12.79 7.72
CA ARG A 137 2.78 13.82 7.91
C ARG A 137 4.13 13.43 7.32
N GLY A 138 4.11 12.59 6.26
CA GLY A 138 5.31 12.13 5.59
C GLY A 138 5.02 11.49 4.23
N ASN A 139 6.02 10.85 3.70
CA ASN A 139 5.98 10.01 2.50
C ASN A 139 7.12 9.00 2.56
N GLY A 140 7.07 7.95 1.77
CA GLY A 140 8.13 6.97 1.64
C GLY A 140 9.46 7.59 1.17
N ARG A 141 10.55 6.93 1.48
CA ARG A 141 11.89 7.28 1.00
C ARG A 141 12.02 7.05 -0.51
N THR A 142 13.04 7.64 -1.13
CA THR A 142 13.22 7.58 -2.60
C THR A 142 14.64 7.18 -3.01
N ASP A 143 15.43 6.68 -2.08
CA ASP A 143 16.86 6.36 -2.26
C ASP A 143 17.13 4.87 -2.52
N PHE A 144 16.09 4.03 -2.61
CA PHE A 144 16.16 2.60 -2.94
C PHE A 144 15.16 2.21 -4.03
N GLN A 145 15.28 0.98 -4.56
CA GLN A 145 14.32 0.34 -5.47
C GLN A 145 13.87 1.24 -6.65
N ASN A 146 14.84 1.90 -7.29
CA ASN A 146 14.60 2.89 -8.36
C ASN A 146 13.71 4.06 -7.92
N GLY A 147 13.70 4.38 -6.62
CA GLY A 147 12.97 5.52 -6.10
C GLY A 147 13.43 6.84 -6.72
N ASN A 148 12.49 7.77 -6.87
CA ASN A 148 12.72 9.05 -7.54
C ASN A 148 11.87 10.15 -6.88
N PRO A 149 12.49 11.13 -6.22
CA PRO A 149 11.73 12.19 -5.54
C PRO A 149 10.97 13.10 -6.50
N ASP A 150 11.40 13.23 -7.75
CA ASP A 150 10.71 14.01 -8.78
C ASP A 150 9.37 13.36 -9.14
N GLU A 151 9.39 12.03 -9.40
CA GLU A 151 8.20 11.24 -9.67
C GLU A 151 7.27 11.16 -8.45
N LEU A 152 7.82 11.01 -7.23
CA LEU A 152 7.02 10.95 -6.02
C LEU A 152 6.23 12.25 -5.79
N TYR A 153 6.87 13.41 -6.04
CA TYR A 153 6.18 14.69 -5.95
C TYR A 153 5.01 14.75 -6.94
N ASP A 154 5.24 14.36 -8.20
CA ASP A 154 4.19 14.35 -9.23
C ASP A 154 3.06 13.37 -8.88
N SER A 155 3.39 12.17 -8.42
CA SER A 155 2.41 11.17 -7.96
C SER A 155 1.53 11.71 -6.84
N ILE A 156 2.11 12.37 -5.84
CA ILE A 156 1.33 12.95 -4.74
C ILE A 156 0.48 14.13 -5.22
N THR A 157 1.06 15.05 -6.00
CA THR A 157 0.37 16.30 -6.36
C THR A 157 -0.66 16.13 -7.46
N ASN A 158 -0.36 15.31 -8.48
CA ASN A 158 -1.20 15.16 -9.66
C ASN A 158 -2.23 14.03 -9.55
N GLU A 159 -1.99 13.04 -8.67
CA GLU A 159 -2.91 11.93 -8.46
C GLU A 159 -3.65 12.04 -7.12
N LEU A 160 -2.91 12.08 -6.00
CA LEU A 160 -3.54 12.00 -4.68
C LEU A 160 -4.18 13.33 -4.26
N PHE A 161 -3.48 14.47 -4.43
CA PHE A 161 -4.00 15.78 -4.02
C PHE A 161 -5.08 16.35 -4.94
N THR A 162 -5.43 15.62 -6.01
CA THR A 162 -6.60 15.89 -6.87
C THR A 162 -7.87 15.18 -6.40
N LEU A 163 -7.74 14.21 -5.48
CA LEU A 163 -8.88 13.54 -4.86
C LEU A 163 -9.66 14.52 -3.96
N ASP A 164 -10.91 14.15 -3.64
CA ASP A 164 -11.71 14.91 -2.68
C ASP A 164 -10.95 15.09 -1.35
N GLU A 165 -10.97 16.29 -0.80
CA GLU A 165 -10.22 16.63 0.41
C GLU A 165 -10.66 15.82 1.64
N GLN A 166 -11.90 15.32 1.67
CA GLN A 166 -12.39 14.45 2.74
C GLN A 166 -11.99 12.98 2.56
N THR A 167 -11.37 12.61 1.42
CA THR A 167 -10.91 11.24 1.20
C THR A 167 -9.97 10.81 2.33
N ILE A 168 -10.32 9.68 2.97
CA ILE A 168 -9.53 9.12 4.07
C ILE A 168 -8.26 8.47 3.49
N VAL A 169 -7.13 8.82 4.06
CA VAL A 169 -5.82 8.25 3.73
C VAL A 169 -5.47 7.14 4.72
N TYR A 170 -5.26 5.94 4.20
CA TYR A 170 -4.73 4.78 4.93
C TYR A 170 -3.32 4.45 4.41
N PRO A 171 -2.25 4.78 5.16
CA PRO A 171 -0.86 4.61 4.74
C PRO A 171 -0.37 3.16 4.89
N GLY A 172 0.74 2.81 4.21
CA GLY A 172 1.44 1.55 4.43
C GLY A 172 2.16 1.49 5.78
N HIS A 173 2.68 2.62 6.26
CA HIS A 173 3.42 2.70 7.51
C HIS A 173 3.01 3.88 8.39
N ASP A 174 3.14 3.71 9.71
CA ASP A 174 3.19 4.80 10.68
C ASP A 174 4.07 4.42 11.88
N TYR A 175 4.87 5.38 12.32
CA TYR A 175 5.84 5.20 13.42
C TYR A 175 5.42 5.93 14.71
N ASN A 176 4.26 6.60 14.69
CA ASN A 176 3.77 7.46 15.78
C ASN A 176 2.44 7.00 16.38
N GLY A 177 1.85 5.93 15.81
CA GLY A 177 0.57 5.38 16.28
C GLY A 177 -0.66 6.07 15.66
N ASN A 178 -0.49 6.86 14.57
CA ASN A 178 -1.61 7.38 13.82
C ASN A 178 -2.17 6.28 12.90
N THR A 179 -3.48 6.21 12.77
CA THR A 179 -4.15 5.13 12.01
C THR A 179 -4.70 5.57 10.65
N SER A 180 -4.98 6.85 10.50
CA SER A 180 -5.50 7.45 9.26
C SER A 180 -5.29 8.96 9.24
N SER A 181 -5.41 9.54 8.06
CA SER A 181 -5.43 10.98 7.81
C SER A 181 -6.47 11.30 6.74
N THR A 182 -6.45 12.49 6.18
CA THR A 182 -7.25 12.88 5.02
C THR A 182 -6.38 13.56 3.97
N ILE A 183 -6.86 13.61 2.73
CA ILE A 183 -6.18 14.38 1.67
C ILE A 183 -6.05 15.85 2.08
N PHE A 184 -7.09 16.43 2.72
CA PHE A 184 -7.02 17.79 3.26
C PHE A 184 -5.87 17.97 4.25
N GLU A 185 -5.73 17.05 5.20
CA GLU A 185 -4.70 17.13 6.22
C GLU A 185 -3.30 17.02 5.62
N GLU A 186 -3.06 16.06 4.72
CA GLU A 186 -1.74 15.88 4.14
C GLU A 186 -1.37 17.02 3.18
N LYS A 187 -2.34 17.56 2.44
CA LYS A 187 -2.14 18.71 1.57
C LYS A 187 -1.75 19.99 2.33
N ASN A 188 -2.33 20.19 3.53
CA ASN A 188 -2.15 21.41 4.30
C ASN A 188 -1.10 21.32 5.42
N PHE A 189 -0.85 20.13 5.97
CA PHE A 189 -0.04 19.96 7.18
C PHE A 189 1.12 18.96 7.04
N ASN A 190 1.24 18.28 5.91
CA ASN A 190 2.39 17.40 5.69
C ASN A 190 3.68 18.25 5.58
N PRO A 191 4.66 18.07 6.48
CA PRO A 191 5.83 18.97 6.54
C PRO A 191 6.74 18.88 5.31
N ARG A 192 6.62 17.81 4.51
CA ARG A 192 7.39 17.63 3.28
C ARG A 192 6.69 18.20 2.05
N MET A 193 5.34 18.33 2.09
CA MET A 193 4.50 18.70 0.93
C MET A 193 3.84 20.06 1.09
N ALA A 194 3.33 20.41 2.27
CA ALA A 194 2.54 21.61 2.48
C ALA A 194 3.34 22.88 2.18
N ASN A 195 2.84 23.69 1.24
CA ASN A 195 3.49 24.92 0.79
C ASN A 195 4.93 24.74 0.24
N LYS A 196 5.25 23.54 -0.28
CA LYS A 196 6.55 23.26 -0.88
C LYS A 196 6.45 23.24 -2.40
N THR A 197 7.43 23.85 -3.04
CA THR A 197 7.67 23.66 -4.48
C THR A 197 8.31 22.28 -4.69
N LYS A 198 8.19 21.74 -5.90
CA LYS A 198 8.83 20.48 -6.28
C LYS A 198 10.34 20.48 -5.99
N LYS A 199 11.02 21.60 -6.25
CA LYS A 199 12.46 21.76 -5.97
C LYS A 199 12.77 21.64 -4.47
N GLU A 200 11.97 22.27 -3.62
CA GLU A 200 12.14 22.19 -2.16
C GLU A 200 11.87 20.78 -1.65
N PHE A 201 10.84 20.11 -2.18
CA PHE A 201 10.56 18.71 -1.85
C PHE A 201 11.75 17.81 -2.20
N ILE A 202 12.28 17.90 -3.43
CA ILE A 202 13.46 17.12 -3.86
C ILE A 202 14.67 17.40 -2.94
N GLN A 203 14.89 18.63 -2.55
CA GLN A 203 15.97 18.98 -1.62
C GLN A 203 15.77 18.33 -0.24
N ILE A 204 14.53 18.34 0.28
CA ILE A 204 14.19 17.65 1.53
C ILE A 204 14.47 16.15 1.40
N MET A 205 13.95 15.51 0.36
CA MET A 205 14.12 14.07 0.16
C MET A 205 15.59 13.66 0.04
N ASN A 206 16.39 14.42 -0.73
CA ASN A 206 17.82 14.15 -0.89
C ASN A 206 18.65 14.45 0.37
N SER A 207 18.11 15.16 1.35
CA SER A 207 18.77 15.45 2.62
C SER A 207 18.45 14.45 3.73
N LEU A 208 17.53 13.50 3.47
CA LEU A 208 17.16 12.47 4.46
C LEU A 208 18.34 11.50 4.65
N ASP A 209 18.77 11.37 5.90
CA ASP A 209 19.77 10.36 6.33
C ASP A 209 19.04 9.28 7.12
N LEU A 210 18.52 8.27 6.41
CA LEU A 210 17.74 7.19 6.99
C LEU A 210 18.55 5.89 6.97
N PRO A 211 18.52 5.08 8.03
CA PRO A 211 19.17 3.77 8.03
C PRO A 211 18.59 2.89 6.91
N SER A 212 19.42 2.04 6.30
CA SER A 212 18.96 1.08 5.30
C SER A 212 17.94 0.10 5.92
N PRO A 213 16.92 -0.32 5.17
CA PRO A 213 16.00 -1.36 5.62
C PRO A 213 16.78 -2.65 5.92
N LYS A 214 16.63 -3.18 7.12
CA LYS A 214 17.48 -4.29 7.63
C LYS A 214 17.31 -5.60 6.84
N LEU A 215 16.16 -5.82 6.26
CA LEU A 215 15.80 -7.07 5.59
C LEU A 215 15.84 -6.97 4.07
N MET A 216 16.18 -5.82 3.50
CA MET A 216 16.06 -5.50 2.07
C MET A 216 16.65 -6.60 1.15
N ASP A 217 17.89 -7.02 1.42
CA ASP A 217 18.59 -8.01 0.58
C ASP A 217 17.95 -9.41 0.62
N VAL A 218 17.17 -9.69 1.66
CA VAL A 218 16.50 -10.98 1.87
C VAL A 218 15.06 -10.94 1.35
N VAL A 219 14.30 -9.88 1.68
CA VAL A 219 12.86 -9.87 1.42
C VAL A 219 12.49 -9.39 0.01
N ILE A 220 13.30 -8.54 -0.64
CA ILE A 220 13.00 -8.09 -2.01
C ILE A 220 12.93 -9.28 -2.98
N PRO A 221 13.93 -10.19 -3.07
CA PRO A 221 13.82 -11.36 -3.94
C PRO A 221 12.63 -12.26 -3.61
N LEU A 222 12.30 -12.43 -2.32
CA LEU A 222 11.12 -13.19 -1.92
C LEU A 222 9.83 -12.49 -2.38
N ASN A 223 9.73 -11.17 -2.20
CA ASN A 223 8.54 -10.40 -2.54
C ASN A 223 8.32 -10.26 -4.06
N GLU A 224 9.38 -10.27 -4.86
CA GLU A 224 9.29 -10.46 -6.32
C GLU A 224 8.63 -11.81 -6.68
N ASN A 225 8.63 -12.78 -5.74
CA ASN A 225 7.94 -14.07 -5.82
C ASN A 225 6.72 -14.17 -4.86
N SER A 226 6.01 -13.08 -4.61
CA SER A 226 4.84 -13.00 -3.69
C SER A 226 5.18 -13.41 -2.24
N GLY A 227 6.40 -13.23 -1.79
CA GLY A 227 6.87 -13.65 -0.47
C GLY A 227 7.12 -15.17 -0.32
N LEU A 228 7.09 -15.93 -1.40
CA LEU A 228 7.40 -17.37 -1.37
C LEU A 228 8.91 -17.62 -1.51
N ASP A 229 9.38 -18.72 -0.92
CA ASP A 229 10.74 -19.18 -1.10
C ASP A 229 11.00 -19.51 -2.58
N ILE A 230 12.22 -19.21 -3.07
CA ILE A 230 12.64 -19.36 -4.47
C ILE A 230 13.15 -20.79 -4.70
#